data_da94ca204bc991a92c8122d39e1f5978
#
_entry.id   da94ca204bc991a92c8122d39e1f5978
#
_cell.length_a   1.000
_cell.length_b   1.000
_cell.length_c   1.000
_cell.angle_alpha   90.00
_cell.angle_beta   90.00
_cell.angle_gamma   90.00
#
_symmetry.space_group_name_H-M   'P 1'
#
loop_
_entity.id
_entity.type
_entity.pdbx_description
1 polymer ?
#
loop_
_entity_poly.entity_id
_entity_poly.type
_entity_poly.pdbx_seq_one_letter_code
_entity_poly.pdbx_strand_id
1 'polypeptide(L)'
;MRSDLLVLLLLVLVVLLGSALCSGVEAALLTVNPIRVHELAARSRPVAGSRRLAKLRQRLGRTLSVLVIANNGFNIFGSLMLGGYAAWVFEQRGIGGAALPLFSIGLTVLVMLLGEILPKALGSRLALPVSLAAAPLLHWLGLLLSPLVLLLERLLPAITAESEITTNEEEIRLLARLGSQKGEIEADEAAMICKVFQLNDLTARDLMTPRVSAPTLDGSLSIEAQRALLLGNNAPWWVVLGDQVDKVLGVAN
;
A
#
# COMPACT_ATOMS: atom_id res chain seq x y z
N MET A 1 9.71 34.78 -38.42
CA MET A 1 10.92 34.96 -37.54
C MET A 1 10.65 34.90 -36.05
N ARG A 2 9.72 35.68 -35.48
CA ARG A 2 9.30 35.53 -34.06
C ARG A 2 8.42 34.31 -33.82
N SER A 3 7.63 33.92 -34.82
CA SER A 3 6.71 32.79 -34.78
C SER A 3 7.39 31.45 -34.52
N ASP A 4 8.52 31.17 -35.14
CA ASP A 4 9.21 29.86 -35.08
C ASP A 4 9.82 29.61 -33.70
N LEU A 5 10.39 30.67 -33.07
CA LEU A 5 10.86 30.59 -31.68
C LEU A 5 9.71 30.46 -30.67
N LEU A 6 8.58 31.10 -30.92
CA LEU A 6 7.41 30.94 -30.08
C LEU A 6 6.86 29.52 -30.16
N VAL A 7 6.82 28.93 -31.36
CA VAL A 7 6.41 27.53 -31.54
C VAL A 7 7.40 26.58 -30.82
N LEU A 8 8.71 26.80 -30.97
CA LEU A 8 9.73 26.03 -30.27
C LEU A 8 9.55 26.09 -28.74
N LEU A 9 9.37 27.30 -28.21
CA LEU A 9 9.12 27.51 -26.77
C LEU A 9 7.83 26.83 -26.30
N LEU A 10 6.77 26.92 -27.09
CA LEU A 10 5.48 26.29 -26.78
C LEU A 10 5.60 24.77 -26.77
N LEU A 11 6.33 24.19 -27.72
CA LEU A 11 6.62 22.75 -27.74
C LEU A 11 7.43 22.31 -26.53
N VAL A 12 8.48 23.05 -26.13
CA VAL A 12 9.23 22.80 -24.90
C VAL A 12 8.29 22.81 -23.69
N LEU A 13 7.42 23.81 -23.60
CA LEU A 13 6.47 23.93 -22.49
C LEU A 13 5.49 22.76 -22.45
N VAL A 14 4.95 22.31 -23.58
CA VAL A 14 4.04 21.16 -23.66
C VAL A 14 4.73 19.88 -23.21
N VAL A 15 5.95 19.61 -23.65
CA VAL A 15 6.74 18.44 -23.25
C VAL A 15 7.02 18.47 -21.75
N LEU A 16 7.48 19.61 -21.23
CA LEU A 16 7.78 19.78 -19.80
C LEU A 16 6.53 19.59 -18.92
N LEU A 17 5.43 20.27 -19.27
CA LEU A 17 4.18 20.17 -18.50
C LEU A 17 3.59 18.75 -18.56
N GLY A 18 3.60 18.13 -19.73
CA GLY A 18 3.12 16.75 -19.89
C GLY A 18 3.92 15.75 -19.07
N SER A 19 5.24 15.82 -19.14
CA SER A 19 6.15 15.00 -18.34
C SER A 19 5.99 15.28 -16.84
N ALA A 20 5.94 16.55 -16.43
CA ALA A 20 5.78 16.96 -15.04
C ALA A 20 4.47 16.47 -14.42
N LEU A 21 3.36 16.57 -15.18
CA LEU A 21 2.06 16.06 -14.74
C LEU A 21 2.10 14.54 -14.55
N CYS A 22 2.60 13.80 -15.54
CA CYS A 22 2.69 12.35 -15.45
C CYS A 22 3.58 11.90 -14.27
N SER A 23 4.77 12.47 -14.14
CA SER A 23 5.73 12.14 -13.07
C SER A 23 5.23 12.52 -11.68
N GLY A 24 4.61 13.68 -11.54
CA GLY A 24 4.04 14.14 -10.27
C GLY A 24 2.85 13.29 -9.81
N VAL A 25 1.98 12.92 -10.76
CA VAL A 25 0.81 12.07 -10.47
C VAL A 25 1.25 10.64 -10.15
N GLU A 26 2.25 10.10 -10.83
CA GLU A 26 2.84 8.79 -10.54
C GLU A 26 3.34 8.73 -9.08
N ALA A 27 4.16 9.68 -8.68
CA ALA A 27 4.68 9.77 -7.32
C ALA A 27 3.56 9.95 -6.27
N ALA A 28 2.54 10.75 -6.59
CA ALA A 28 1.39 10.94 -5.73
C ALA A 28 0.57 9.66 -5.54
N LEU A 29 0.31 8.90 -6.61
CA LEU A 29 -0.41 7.63 -6.54
C LEU A 29 0.34 6.56 -5.75
N LEU A 30 1.66 6.50 -5.86
CA LEU A 30 2.47 5.56 -5.10
C LEU A 30 2.49 5.89 -3.60
N THR A 31 2.46 7.19 -3.26
CA THR A 31 2.62 7.66 -1.89
C THR A 31 1.29 7.79 -1.13
N VAL A 32 0.17 8.01 -1.84
CA VAL A 32 -1.13 8.24 -1.20
C VAL A 32 -1.57 7.02 -0.37
N ASN A 33 -2.01 7.26 0.87
CA ASN A 33 -2.50 6.20 1.76
C ASN A 33 -3.82 5.60 1.22
N PRO A 34 -3.87 4.28 0.92
CA PRO A 34 -5.06 3.62 0.38
C PRO A 34 -6.26 3.65 1.33
N ILE A 35 -6.03 3.55 2.64
CA ILE A 35 -7.07 3.58 3.68
C ILE A 35 -7.76 4.94 3.65
N ARG A 36 -6.99 6.03 3.57
CA ARG A 36 -7.52 7.39 3.51
C ARG A 36 -8.35 7.64 2.25
N VAL A 37 -7.92 7.11 1.12
CA VAL A 37 -8.68 7.20 -0.14
C VAL A 37 -10.01 6.45 -0.02
N HIS A 38 -10.00 5.25 0.57
CA HIS A 38 -11.20 4.45 0.78
C HIS A 38 -12.18 5.14 1.74
N GLU A 39 -11.70 5.69 2.85
CA GLU A 39 -12.47 6.48 3.80
C GLU A 39 -13.19 7.66 3.11
N LEU A 40 -12.45 8.44 2.30
CA LEU A 40 -13.00 9.59 1.58
C LEU A 40 -14.04 9.19 0.52
N ALA A 41 -13.88 8.01 -0.10
CA ALA A 41 -14.82 7.48 -1.08
C ALA A 41 -16.11 6.93 -0.44
N ALA A 42 -16.01 6.42 0.80
CA ALA A 42 -17.11 5.81 1.55
C ALA A 42 -17.99 6.82 2.31
N ARG A 43 -17.57 8.08 2.44
CA ARG A 43 -18.36 9.13 3.12
C ARG A 43 -19.73 9.33 2.47
N SER A 44 -20.74 9.71 3.26
CA SER A 44 -22.09 10.04 2.79
C SER A 44 -22.09 11.12 1.70
N ARG A 45 -21.13 12.05 1.77
CA ARG A 45 -20.80 13.03 0.72
C ARG A 45 -19.34 12.82 0.30
N PRO A 46 -19.08 12.02 -0.72
CA PRO A 46 -17.71 11.73 -1.16
C PRO A 46 -17.01 12.99 -1.67
N VAL A 47 -15.73 13.10 -1.36
CA VAL A 47 -14.89 14.17 -1.93
C VAL A 47 -14.77 13.98 -3.44
N ALA A 48 -14.76 15.08 -4.18
CA ALA A 48 -14.64 15.04 -5.64
C ALA A 48 -13.41 14.23 -6.07
N GLY A 49 -13.60 13.29 -6.99
CA GLY A 49 -12.55 12.39 -7.48
C GLY A 49 -12.27 11.16 -6.61
N SER A 50 -12.69 11.11 -5.34
CA SER A 50 -12.33 10.01 -4.41
C SER A 50 -12.81 8.63 -4.87
N ARG A 51 -14.04 8.51 -5.37
CA ARG A 51 -14.57 7.24 -5.91
C ARG A 51 -13.80 6.75 -7.14
N ARG A 52 -13.39 7.68 -8.02
CA ARG A 52 -12.58 7.35 -9.19
C ARG A 52 -11.18 6.95 -8.77
N LEU A 53 -10.58 7.70 -7.84
CA LEU A 53 -9.27 7.39 -7.29
C LEU A 53 -9.24 6.02 -6.60
N ALA A 54 -10.27 5.67 -5.83
CA ALA A 54 -10.39 4.34 -5.21
C ALA A 54 -10.39 3.22 -6.26
N LYS A 55 -11.16 3.37 -7.36
CA LYS A 55 -11.16 2.42 -8.48
C LYS A 55 -9.81 2.32 -9.20
N LEU A 56 -9.12 3.45 -9.41
CA LEU A 56 -7.79 3.47 -10.02
C LEU A 56 -6.75 2.79 -9.12
N ARG A 57 -6.88 2.95 -7.81
CA ARG A 57 -6.02 2.30 -6.81
C ARG A 57 -6.25 0.79 -6.73
N GLN A 58 -7.47 0.30 -6.92
CA GLN A 58 -7.74 -1.14 -6.99
C GLN A 58 -6.95 -1.82 -8.13
N ARG A 59 -6.72 -1.09 -9.23
CA ARG A 59 -5.92 -1.55 -10.38
C ARG A 59 -4.66 -0.70 -10.55
N LEU A 60 -3.88 -0.62 -9.47
CA LEU A 60 -2.72 0.27 -9.40
C LEU A 60 -1.70 -0.03 -10.51
N GLY A 61 -1.35 -1.29 -10.73
CA GLY A 61 -0.40 -1.69 -11.78
C GLY A 61 -0.82 -1.20 -13.16
N ARG A 62 -2.10 -1.39 -13.52
CA ARG A 62 -2.65 -0.88 -14.78
C ARG A 62 -2.62 0.65 -14.86
N THR A 63 -2.96 1.33 -13.77
CA THR A 63 -2.95 2.80 -13.71
C THR A 63 -1.54 3.36 -13.86
N LEU A 64 -0.54 2.72 -13.24
CA LEU A 64 0.86 3.07 -13.38
C LEU A 64 1.37 2.82 -14.80
N SER A 65 1.00 1.71 -15.43
CA SER A 65 1.34 1.43 -16.84
C SER A 65 0.85 2.53 -17.77
N VAL A 66 -0.38 3.03 -17.58
CA VAL A 66 -0.93 4.17 -18.33
C VAL A 66 -0.04 5.41 -18.17
N LEU A 67 0.37 5.73 -16.93
CA LEU A 67 1.21 6.89 -16.64
C LEU A 67 2.61 6.75 -17.24
N VAL A 68 3.22 5.57 -17.12
CA VAL A 68 4.55 5.29 -17.68
C VAL A 68 4.54 5.43 -19.20
N ILE A 69 3.51 4.88 -19.88
CA ILE A 69 3.36 5.02 -21.33
C ILE A 69 3.19 6.49 -21.71
N ALA A 70 2.34 7.23 -21.01
CA ALA A 70 2.11 8.64 -21.29
C ALA A 70 3.38 9.48 -21.05
N ASN A 71 4.08 9.25 -19.93
CA ASN A 71 5.34 9.94 -19.60
C ASN A 71 6.41 9.68 -20.66
N ASN A 72 6.59 8.43 -21.08
CA ASN A 72 7.52 8.08 -22.15
C ASN A 72 7.09 8.70 -23.49
N GLY A 73 5.79 8.81 -23.76
CA GLY A 73 5.28 9.53 -24.91
C GLY A 73 5.73 11.00 -24.93
N PHE A 74 5.60 11.72 -23.81
CA PHE A 74 6.09 13.09 -23.71
C PHE A 74 7.62 13.18 -23.77
N ASN A 75 8.33 12.31 -23.06
CA ASN A 75 9.79 12.40 -22.97
C ASN A 75 10.50 11.95 -24.24
N ILE A 76 10.13 10.80 -24.81
CA ILE A 76 10.85 10.25 -25.97
C ILE A 76 10.33 10.89 -27.25
N PHE A 77 9.01 10.77 -27.52
CA PHE A 77 8.43 11.28 -28.74
C PHE A 77 8.43 12.81 -28.79
N GLY A 78 8.09 13.46 -27.67
CA GLY A 78 8.13 14.91 -27.55
C GLY A 78 9.54 15.48 -27.77
N SER A 79 10.57 14.87 -27.14
CA SER A 79 11.97 15.31 -27.32
C SER A 79 12.48 15.08 -28.74
N LEU A 80 12.09 13.99 -29.40
CA LEU A 80 12.44 13.71 -30.79
C LEU A 80 11.86 14.76 -31.74
N MET A 81 10.55 15.07 -31.62
CA MET A 81 9.90 16.11 -32.41
C MET A 81 10.50 17.49 -32.17
N LEU A 82 10.78 17.78 -30.91
CA LEU A 82 11.36 19.05 -30.49
C LEU A 82 12.80 19.24 -31.02
N GLY A 83 13.61 18.17 -30.97
CA GLY A 83 14.95 18.16 -31.54
C GLY A 83 14.94 18.35 -33.05
N GLY A 84 14.06 17.67 -33.77
CA GLY A 84 13.89 17.85 -35.22
C GLY A 84 13.44 19.28 -35.59
N TYR A 85 12.47 19.84 -34.86
CA TYR A 85 12.02 21.20 -35.08
C TYR A 85 13.13 22.24 -34.74
N ALA A 86 13.86 22.04 -33.66
CA ALA A 86 14.99 22.89 -33.27
C ALA A 86 16.10 22.89 -34.32
N ALA A 87 16.45 21.70 -34.86
CA ALA A 87 17.43 21.58 -35.95
C ALA A 87 17.01 22.39 -37.17
N TRP A 88 15.74 22.26 -37.60
CA TRP A 88 15.23 23.04 -38.74
C TRP A 88 15.27 24.55 -38.47
N VAL A 89 14.87 25.01 -37.26
CA VAL A 89 14.89 26.44 -36.88
C VAL A 89 16.33 26.98 -36.87
N PHE A 90 17.30 26.22 -36.35
CA PHE A 90 18.70 26.65 -36.28
C PHE A 90 19.33 26.71 -37.65
N GLU A 91 19.07 25.76 -38.54
CA GLU A 91 19.54 25.77 -39.93
C GLU A 91 19.01 27.00 -40.68
N GLN A 92 17.70 27.28 -40.58
CA GLN A 92 17.10 28.47 -41.22
C GLN A 92 17.69 29.80 -40.72
N ARG A 93 18.27 29.80 -39.53
CA ARG A 93 18.89 31.00 -38.93
C ARG A 93 20.39 31.06 -39.09
N GLY A 94 21.03 30.08 -39.72
CA GLY A 94 22.47 30.00 -39.83
C GLY A 94 23.19 29.90 -38.49
N ILE A 95 22.49 29.36 -37.46
CA ILE A 95 23.06 29.16 -36.11
C ILE A 95 24.00 27.97 -36.19
N GLY A 96 25.27 28.18 -35.84
CA GLY A 96 26.34 27.20 -36.04
C GLY A 96 26.17 25.84 -35.38
N GLY A 97 26.95 24.84 -35.82
CA GLY A 97 26.77 23.41 -35.51
C GLY A 97 26.82 23.00 -34.03
N ALA A 98 27.33 23.83 -33.11
CA ALA A 98 27.34 23.56 -31.68
C ALA A 98 25.99 23.88 -30.99
N ALA A 99 25.09 24.62 -31.62
CA ALA A 99 23.86 25.08 -31.02
C ALA A 99 22.87 23.94 -30.72
N LEU A 100 22.74 22.98 -31.65
CA LEU A 100 21.85 21.85 -31.50
C LEU A 100 22.26 20.88 -30.35
N PRO A 101 23.51 20.44 -30.25
CA PRO A 101 24.01 19.68 -29.11
C PRO A 101 23.82 20.41 -27.77
N LEU A 102 24.14 21.70 -27.72
CA LEU A 102 24.01 22.51 -26.51
C LEU A 102 22.52 22.63 -26.09
N PHE A 103 21.61 22.86 -27.05
CA PHE A 103 20.18 22.87 -26.83
C PHE A 103 19.70 21.52 -26.32
N SER A 104 20.15 20.39 -26.89
CA SER A 104 19.76 19.05 -26.48
C SER A 104 20.19 18.73 -25.05
N ILE A 105 21.43 19.13 -24.68
CA ILE A 105 21.90 18.97 -23.28
C ILE A 105 21.08 19.82 -22.33
N GLY A 106 20.85 21.09 -22.67
CA GLY A 106 20.02 21.98 -21.86
C GLY A 106 18.59 21.48 -21.69
N LEU A 107 17.99 20.98 -22.78
CA LEU A 107 16.65 20.39 -22.74
C LEU A 107 16.61 19.15 -21.87
N THR A 108 17.60 18.25 -21.97
CA THR A 108 17.70 17.05 -21.14
C THR A 108 17.74 17.39 -19.66
N VAL A 109 18.60 18.35 -19.27
CA VAL A 109 18.70 18.82 -17.88
C VAL A 109 17.36 19.44 -17.42
N LEU A 110 16.75 20.24 -18.27
CA LEU A 110 15.48 20.91 -17.98
C LEU A 110 14.34 19.89 -17.77
N VAL A 111 14.22 18.89 -18.65
CA VAL A 111 13.21 17.83 -18.55
C VAL A 111 13.47 16.98 -17.30
N MET A 112 14.72 16.63 -17.02
CA MET A 112 15.09 15.86 -15.83
C MET A 112 14.72 16.61 -14.54
N LEU A 113 15.07 17.89 -14.43
CA LEU A 113 14.82 18.67 -13.20
C LEU A 113 13.36 19.07 -13.06
N LEU A 114 12.77 19.70 -14.09
CA LEU A 114 11.44 20.29 -14.03
C LEU A 114 10.34 19.35 -14.50
N GLY A 115 10.64 18.37 -15.34
CA GLY A 115 9.69 17.38 -15.85
C GLY A 115 9.63 16.13 -14.98
N GLU A 116 10.69 15.80 -14.21
CA GLU A 116 10.71 14.55 -13.47
C GLU A 116 11.04 14.71 -11.98
N ILE A 117 12.21 15.23 -11.59
CA ILE A 117 12.67 15.24 -10.20
C ILE A 117 11.77 16.13 -9.32
N LEU A 118 11.58 17.39 -9.72
CA LEU A 118 10.79 18.35 -8.95
C LEU A 118 9.32 17.94 -8.84
N PRO A 119 8.63 17.53 -9.93
CA PRO A 119 7.25 17.09 -9.87
C PRO A 119 7.06 15.82 -9.03
N LYS A 120 7.99 14.85 -9.07
CA LYS A 120 7.94 13.66 -8.20
C LYS A 120 8.05 14.05 -6.73
N ALA A 121 8.96 14.95 -6.38
CA ALA A 121 9.11 15.42 -5.01
C ALA A 121 7.86 16.17 -4.50
N LEU A 122 7.24 17.00 -5.34
CA LEU A 122 6.00 17.71 -5.01
C LEU A 122 4.79 16.76 -4.97
N GLY A 123 4.71 15.84 -5.93
CA GLY A 123 3.65 14.84 -6.02
C GLY A 123 3.61 13.93 -4.79
N SER A 124 4.75 13.48 -4.29
CA SER A 124 4.83 12.68 -3.07
C SER A 124 4.46 13.47 -1.82
N ARG A 125 4.83 14.75 -1.72
CA ARG A 125 4.45 15.62 -0.59
C ARG A 125 2.96 15.95 -0.58
N LEU A 126 2.38 16.18 -1.75
CA LEU A 126 0.97 16.54 -1.95
C LEU A 126 0.17 15.35 -2.50
N ALA A 127 0.45 14.12 -2.03
CA ALA A 127 -0.05 12.90 -2.61
C ALA A 127 -1.58 12.86 -2.73
N LEU A 128 -2.30 13.20 -1.67
CA LEU A 128 -3.76 13.14 -1.65
C LEU A 128 -4.42 14.18 -2.59
N PRO A 129 -4.14 15.49 -2.49
CA PRO A 129 -4.78 16.47 -3.37
C PRO A 129 -4.40 16.27 -4.85
N VAL A 130 -3.15 15.93 -5.16
CA VAL A 130 -2.70 15.66 -6.53
C VAL A 130 -3.41 14.44 -7.11
N SER A 131 -3.49 13.33 -6.38
CA SER A 131 -4.18 12.11 -6.83
C SER A 131 -5.68 12.34 -7.04
N LEU A 132 -6.35 13.11 -6.15
CA LEU A 132 -7.77 13.44 -6.30
C LEU A 132 -8.03 14.30 -7.54
N ALA A 133 -7.20 15.31 -7.77
CA ALA A 133 -7.31 16.21 -8.93
C ALA A 133 -7.01 15.47 -10.25
N ALA A 134 -6.04 14.56 -10.24
CA ALA A 134 -5.65 13.80 -11.42
C ALA A 134 -6.60 12.64 -11.76
N ALA A 135 -7.42 12.17 -10.83
CA ALA A 135 -8.27 10.99 -11.01
C ALA A 135 -9.19 11.06 -12.26
N PRO A 136 -9.87 12.18 -12.62
CA PRO A 136 -10.64 12.27 -13.85
C PRO A 136 -9.78 12.19 -15.11
N LEU A 137 -8.62 12.86 -15.12
CA LEU A 137 -7.68 12.84 -16.25
C LEU A 137 -7.15 11.41 -16.49
N LEU A 138 -6.75 10.72 -15.42
CA LEU A 138 -6.28 9.34 -15.48
C LEU A 138 -7.31 8.38 -16.02
N HIS A 139 -8.57 8.57 -15.70
CA HIS A 139 -9.66 7.76 -16.25
C HIS A 139 -9.75 7.89 -17.78
N TRP A 140 -9.71 9.11 -18.30
CA TRP A 140 -9.73 9.36 -19.74
C TRP A 140 -8.47 8.86 -20.45
N LEU A 141 -7.31 9.09 -19.85
CA LEU A 141 -6.04 8.61 -20.37
C LEU A 141 -5.99 7.07 -20.40
N GLY A 142 -6.53 6.43 -19.36
CA GLY A 142 -6.69 4.97 -19.31
C GLY A 142 -7.59 4.40 -20.40
N LEU A 143 -8.66 5.11 -20.77
CA LEU A 143 -9.52 4.73 -21.90
C LEU A 143 -8.78 4.87 -23.23
N LEU A 144 -8.08 5.99 -23.44
CA LEU A 144 -7.32 6.25 -24.65
C LEU A 144 -6.19 5.24 -24.87
N LEU A 145 -5.44 4.93 -23.82
CA LEU A 145 -4.30 4.01 -23.88
C LEU A 145 -4.67 2.53 -23.62
N SER A 146 -5.96 2.25 -23.44
CA SER A 146 -6.45 0.89 -23.16
C SER A 146 -5.94 -0.18 -24.12
N PRO A 147 -5.91 0.02 -25.47
CA PRO A 147 -5.43 -1.02 -26.38
C PRO A 147 -3.95 -1.35 -26.16
N LEU A 148 -3.13 -0.34 -25.85
CA LEU A 148 -1.71 -0.51 -25.61
C LEU A 148 -1.45 -1.19 -24.25
N VAL A 149 -2.22 -0.82 -23.23
CA VAL A 149 -2.16 -1.46 -21.91
C VAL A 149 -2.59 -2.92 -21.99
N LEU A 150 -3.66 -3.24 -22.72
CA LEU A 150 -4.08 -4.63 -22.94
C LEU A 150 -3.03 -5.47 -23.67
N LEU A 151 -2.31 -4.87 -24.61
CA LEU A 151 -1.18 -5.54 -25.26
C LEU A 151 -0.06 -5.83 -24.24
N LEU A 152 0.26 -4.85 -23.38
CA LEU A 152 1.27 -5.00 -22.34
C LEU A 152 0.88 -6.07 -21.30
N GLU A 153 -0.38 -6.10 -20.89
CA GLU A 153 -0.94 -7.13 -19.99
C GLU A 153 -0.81 -8.55 -20.57
N ARG A 154 -0.99 -8.70 -21.89
CA ARG A 154 -0.80 -9.99 -22.56
C ARG A 154 0.65 -10.44 -22.65
N LEU A 155 1.56 -9.49 -22.85
CA LEU A 155 3.00 -9.78 -22.97
C LEU A 155 3.67 -9.99 -21.61
N LEU A 156 3.23 -9.28 -20.59
CA LEU A 156 3.85 -9.25 -19.25
C LEU A 156 2.78 -9.29 -18.14
N PRO A 157 2.11 -10.44 -17.93
CA PRO A 157 1.05 -10.55 -16.92
C PRO A 157 1.51 -10.20 -15.50
N ALA A 158 2.80 -10.40 -15.20
CA ALA A 158 3.37 -10.12 -13.89
C ALA A 158 3.38 -8.63 -13.50
N ILE A 159 3.36 -7.70 -14.48
CA ILE A 159 3.37 -6.25 -14.20
C ILE A 159 2.00 -5.78 -13.72
N THR A 160 0.95 -6.45 -14.14
CA THR A 160 -0.44 -6.07 -13.83
C THR A 160 -1.09 -6.97 -12.79
N ALA A 161 -0.36 -7.99 -12.31
CA ALA A 161 -0.83 -8.82 -11.21
C ALA A 161 -1.23 -7.94 -10.03
N GLU A 162 -2.50 -7.99 -9.68
CA GLU A 162 -3.05 -7.27 -8.54
C GLU A 162 -2.36 -7.83 -7.29
N SER A 163 -1.61 -6.99 -6.60
CA SER A 163 -1.18 -7.32 -5.24
C SER A 163 -2.45 -7.26 -4.38
N GLU A 164 -3.08 -8.40 -4.17
CA GLU A 164 -4.08 -8.51 -3.11
C GLU A 164 -3.38 -8.07 -1.81
N ILE A 165 -3.90 -7.01 -1.21
CA ILE A 165 -3.47 -6.62 0.14
C ILE A 165 -4.07 -7.67 1.08
N THR A 166 -3.45 -8.83 1.13
CA THR A 166 -3.73 -9.84 2.13
C THR A 166 -2.96 -9.44 3.38
N THR A 167 -3.61 -8.66 4.22
CA THR A 167 -3.08 -8.32 5.54
C THR A 167 -3.07 -9.60 6.38
N ASN A 168 -1.90 -10.11 6.67
CA ASN A 168 -1.73 -11.26 7.55
C ASN A 168 -1.65 -10.84 9.02
N GLU A 169 -1.76 -11.80 9.92
CA GLU A 169 -1.72 -11.57 11.36
C GLU A 169 -0.42 -10.89 11.81
N GLU A 170 0.72 -11.29 11.24
CA GLU A 170 2.04 -10.71 11.56
C GLU A 170 2.11 -9.22 11.20
N GLU A 171 1.52 -8.84 10.07
CA GLU A 171 1.46 -7.45 9.62
C GLU A 171 0.60 -6.61 10.58
N ILE A 172 -0.55 -7.13 11.03
CA ILE A 172 -1.38 -6.45 12.02
C ILE A 172 -0.64 -6.28 13.35
N ARG A 173 0.06 -7.33 13.82
CA ARG A 173 0.91 -7.27 15.03
C ARG A 173 2.00 -6.21 14.89
N LEU A 174 2.66 -6.14 13.73
CA LEU A 174 3.70 -5.14 13.45
C LEU A 174 3.12 -3.73 13.43
N LEU A 175 1.99 -3.52 12.76
CA LEU A 175 1.31 -2.22 12.71
C LEU A 175 0.87 -1.74 14.09
N ALA A 176 0.34 -2.64 14.94
CA ALA A 176 -0.03 -2.31 16.31
C ALA A 176 1.20 -1.86 17.14
N ARG A 177 2.32 -2.57 17.03
CA ARG A 177 3.59 -2.19 17.69
C ARG A 177 4.12 -0.84 17.21
N LEU A 178 4.12 -0.61 15.89
CA LEU A 178 4.55 0.66 15.31
C LEU A 178 3.63 1.83 15.71
N GLY A 179 2.32 1.58 15.79
CA GLY A 179 1.35 2.55 16.29
C GLY A 179 1.63 2.94 17.74
N SER A 180 1.94 1.95 18.59
CA SER A 180 2.31 2.21 19.99
C SER A 180 3.63 2.97 20.13
N GLN A 181 4.65 2.64 19.33
CA GLN A 181 5.93 3.38 19.33
C GLN A 181 5.78 4.85 18.91
N LYS A 182 4.79 5.15 18.05
CA LYS A 182 4.47 6.51 17.61
C LYS A 182 3.52 7.25 18.56
N GLY A 183 3.01 6.56 19.60
CA GLY A 183 2.03 7.14 20.52
C GLY A 183 0.61 7.26 19.97
N GLU A 184 0.30 6.62 18.85
CA GLU A 184 -1.03 6.58 18.22
C GLU A 184 -1.96 5.53 18.85
N ILE A 185 -1.37 4.52 19.50
CA ILE A 185 -2.03 3.41 20.20
C ILE A 185 -1.35 3.26 21.55
N GLU A 186 -2.11 3.03 22.61
CA GLU A 186 -1.56 2.76 23.95
C GLU A 186 -0.84 1.40 24.00
N ALA A 187 0.15 1.27 24.88
CA ALA A 187 0.97 0.06 24.93
C ALA A 187 0.18 -1.19 25.35
N ASP A 188 -0.81 -1.04 26.21
CA ASP A 188 -1.73 -2.08 26.64
C ASP A 188 -2.72 -2.47 25.53
N GLU A 189 -3.19 -1.54 24.71
CA GLU A 189 -4.00 -1.82 23.53
C GLU A 189 -3.23 -2.66 22.50
N ALA A 190 -1.98 -2.28 22.19
CA ALA A 190 -1.13 -3.04 21.30
C ALA A 190 -0.82 -4.45 21.85
N ALA A 191 -0.62 -4.58 23.18
CA ALA A 191 -0.45 -5.86 23.83
C ALA A 191 -1.72 -6.73 23.77
N MET A 192 -2.90 -6.10 23.89
CA MET A 192 -4.20 -6.78 23.79
C MET A 192 -4.42 -7.36 22.38
N ILE A 193 -4.11 -6.59 21.33
CA ILE A 193 -4.16 -7.07 19.93
C ILE A 193 -3.30 -8.32 19.76
N CYS A 194 -2.06 -8.29 20.27
CA CYS A 194 -1.17 -9.45 20.21
C CYS A 194 -1.71 -10.66 20.97
N LYS A 195 -2.34 -10.45 22.13
CA LYS A 195 -2.94 -11.53 22.93
C LYS A 195 -4.17 -12.16 22.26
N VAL A 196 -4.98 -11.36 21.56
CA VAL A 196 -6.15 -11.90 20.81
C VAL A 196 -5.69 -12.91 19.76
N PHE A 197 -4.61 -12.64 19.05
CA PHE A 197 -4.07 -13.58 18.07
C PHE A 197 -3.48 -14.84 18.73
N GLN A 198 -2.82 -14.69 19.89
CA GLN A 198 -2.34 -15.84 20.65
C GLN A 198 -3.46 -16.76 21.11
N LEU A 199 -4.64 -16.21 21.38
CA LEU A 199 -5.80 -17.00 21.80
C LEU A 199 -6.23 -18.04 20.74
N ASN A 200 -6.06 -17.70 19.46
CA ASN A 200 -6.37 -18.61 18.34
C ASN A 200 -5.40 -19.79 18.26
N ASP A 201 -4.19 -19.63 18.76
CA ASP A 201 -3.14 -20.65 18.74
C ASP A 201 -3.19 -21.57 19.96
N LEU A 202 -3.92 -21.17 21.03
CA LEU A 202 -4.02 -21.94 22.26
C LEU A 202 -4.85 -23.20 22.06
N THR A 203 -4.29 -24.32 22.49
CA THR A 203 -4.96 -25.62 22.52
C THR A 203 -5.45 -25.96 23.94
N ALA A 204 -6.38 -26.88 24.04
CA ALA A 204 -6.81 -27.40 25.36
C ALA A 204 -5.62 -27.91 26.17
N ARG A 205 -4.60 -28.45 25.53
CA ARG A 205 -3.36 -28.94 26.17
C ARG A 205 -2.58 -27.82 26.87
N ASP A 206 -2.58 -26.60 26.31
CA ASP A 206 -1.82 -25.46 26.86
C ASP A 206 -2.49 -24.89 28.11
N LEU A 207 -3.80 -25.11 28.26
CA LEU A 207 -4.60 -24.58 29.38
C LEU A 207 -5.01 -25.65 30.39
N MET A 208 -4.92 -26.94 30.01
CA MET A 208 -5.37 -28.02 30.91
C MET A 208 -4.40 -28.20 32.09
N THR A 209 -4.93 -28.55 33.23
CA THR A 209 -4.13 -29.15 34.32
C THR A 209 -3.79 -30.57 33.93
N PRO A 210 -2.49 -30.91 33.78
CA PRO A 210 -2.11 -32.29 33.49
C PRO A 210 -2.63 -33.25 34.55
N ARG A 211 -3.09 -34.45 34.13
CA ARG A 211 -3.64 -35.46 35.02
C ARG A 211 -2.77 -35.74 36.26
N VAL A 212 -1.45 -35.80 36.08
CA VAL A 212 -0.50 -36.06 37.14
C VAL A 212 -0.44 -34.97 38.23
N SER A 213 -0.91 -33.76 37.87
CA SER A 213 -0.94 -32.58 38.74
C SER A 213 -2.34 -32.22 39.19
N ALA A 214 -3.36 -32.86 38.63
CA ALA A 214 -4.74 -32.58 39.01
C ALA A 214 -5.02 -33.12 40.42
N PRO A 215 -5.63 -32.31 41.31
CA PRO A 215 -6.02 -32.77 42.64
C PRO A 215 -7.16 -33.75 42.49
N THR A 216 -7.00 -34.94 43.05
CA THR A 216 -7.99 -36.02 42.91
C THR A 216 -8.48 -36.49 44.27
N LEU A 217 -9.78 -36.88 44.35
CA LEU A 217 -10.38 -37.54 45.47
C LEU A 217 -10.90 -38.91 45.04
N ASP A 218 -10.84 -39.90 45.96
CA ASP A 218 -11.43 -41.20 45.74
C ASP A 218 -12.93 -41.14 46.09
N GLY A 219 -13.82 -41.35 45.11
CA GLY A 219 -15.25 -41.28 45.28
C GLY A 219 -15.84 -42.47 46.12
N SER A 220 -15.03 -43.52 46.40
CA SER A 220 -15.42 -44.63 47.27
C SER A 220 -15.16 -44.36 48.76
N LEU A 221 -14.35 -43.36 49.08
CA LEU A 221 -14.00 -43.00 50.45
C LEU A 221 -14.85 -41.83 50.95
N SER A 222 -15.05 -41.82 52.29
CA SER A 222 -15.73 -40.70 52.94
C SER A 222 -14.87 -39.43 52.93
N ILE A 223 -15.47 -38.25 53.00
CA ILE A 223 -14.80 -36.95 53.07
C ILE A 223 -13.87 -36.91 54.30
N GLU A 224 -14.33 -37.50 55.44
CA GLU A 224 -13.53 -37.52 56.66
C GLU A 224 -12.24 -38.36 56.52
N ALA A 225 -12.27 -39.44 55.74
CA ALA A 225 -11.12 -40.26 55.46
C ALA A 225 -10.07 -39.50 54.60
N GLN A 226 -10.52 -38.54 53.80
CA GLN A 226 -9.66 -37.73 52.92
C GLN A 226 -9.39 -36.32 53.47
N ARG A 227 -9.78 -36.05 54.71
CA ARG A 227 -9.66 -34.73 55.33
C ARG A 227 -8.22 -34.19 55.34
N ALA A 228 -7.25 -35.05 55.65
CA ALA A 228 -5.83 -34.64 55.65
C ALA A 228 -5.36 -34.19 54.27
N LEU A 229 -5.79 -34.80 53.19
CA LEU A 229 -5.51 -34.43 51.81
C LEU A 229 -6.19 -33.12 51.47
N LEU A 230 -7.43 -32.93 51.86
CA LEU A 230 -8.20 -31.69 51.62
C LEU A 230 -7.60 -30.49 52.36
N LEU A 231 -7.17 -30.65 53.61
CA LEU A 231 -6.55 -29.59 54.40
C LEU A 231 -5.10 -29.31 54.02
N GLY A 232 -4.41 -30.31 53.47
CA GLY A 232 -3.00 -30.18 53.03
C GLY A 232 -2.82 -29.54 51.66
N ASN A 233 -3.89 -29.39 50.89
CA ASN A 233 -3.86 -28.84 49.54
C ASN A 233 -4.99 -27.82 49.33
N ASN A 234 -4.66 -26.58 49.07
CA ASN A 234 -5.60 -25.47 48.87
C ASN A 234 -6.10 -25.38 47.43
N ALA A 235 -6.45 -26.52 46.82
CA ALA A 235 -6.98 -26.57 45.49
C ALA A 235 -8.41 -26.06 45.44
N PRO A 236 -8.82 -25.19 44.51
CA PRO A 236 -10.15 -24.64 44.41
C PRO A 236 -11.17 -25.66 43.90
N TRP A 237 -10.70 -26.76 43.30
CA TRP A 237 -11.53 -27.85 42.78
C TRP A 237 -10.78 -29.18 42.83
N TRP A 238 -11.52 -30.27 42.87
CA TRP A 238 -11.02 -31.63 42.96
C TRP A 238 -11.77 -32.53 41.98
N VAL A 239 -11.01 -33.38 41.25
CA VAL A 239 -11.60 -34.41 40.41
C VAL A 239 -11.94 -35.63 41.25
N VAL A 240 -13.21 -36.03 41.31
CA VAL A 240 -13.63 -37.22 42.01
C VAL A 240 -13.55 -38.42 41.08
N LEU A 241 -12.71 -39.38 41.43
CA LEU A 241 -12.48 -40.60 40.68
C LEU A 241 -13.29 -41.76 41.26
N GLY A 242 -13.70 -42.68 40.40
CA GLY A 242 -14.31 -43.95 40.81
C GLY A 242 -13.26 -45.02 41.05
N ASP A 243 -13.67 -46.25 40.88
CA ASP A 243 -12.90 -47.47 41.04
C ASP A 243 -11.71 -47.60 40.04
N GLN A 244 -11.73 -46.83 38.97
CA GLN A 244 -10.65 -46.74 37.97
C GLN A 244 -10.20 -45.33 37.79
N VAL A 245 -8.90 -45.12 37.48
CA VAL A 245 -8.27 -43.80 37.28
C VAL A 245 -8.90 -43.01 36.14
N ASP A 246 -9.47 -43.68 35.18
CA ASP A 246 -10.14 -43.07 34.03
C ASP A 246 -11.65 -42.80 34.23
N LYS A 247 -12.21 -43.31 35.36
CA LYS A 247 -13.62 -43.13 35.67
C LYS A 247 -13.82 -41.89 36.53
N VAL A 248 -14.01 -40.75 35.84
CA VAL A 248 -14.36 -39.50 36.52
C VAL A 248 -15.82 -39.52 36.93
N LEU A 249 -16.11 -39.37 38.20
CA LEU A 249 -17.49 -39.28 38.73
C LEU A 249 -18.00 -37.85 38.74
N GLY A 250 -17.11 -36.88 38.89
CA GLY A 250 -17.47 -35.48 38.89
C GLY A 250 -16.33 -34.57 39.37
N VAL A 251 -16.65 -33.31 39.61
CA VAL A 251 -15.75 -32.31 40.19
C VAL A 251 -16.39 -31.76 41.45
N ALA A 252 -15.62 -31.73 42.52
CA ALA A 252 -16.01 -31.11 43.80
C ALA A 252 -15.29 -29.75 43.95
N ASN A 253 -16.05 -28.77 44.49
CA ASN A 253 -15.61 -27.41 44.75
C ASN A 253 -15.80 -27.12 46.25
#